data_065e9ce3599095a86478cc2f7eebc6aa
#
_entry.id   065e9ce3599095a86478cc2f7eebc6aa
#
_cell.length_a   1.000
_cell.length_b   1.000
_cell.length_c   1.000
_cell.angle_alpha   90.00
_cell.angle_beta   90.00
_cell.angle_gamma   90.00
#
_symmetry.space_group_name_H-M   'P 1'
#
loop_
_entity.id
_entity.type
_entity.pdbx_description
1 polymer ?
#
loop_
_entity_poly.entity_id
_entity_poly.type
_entity_poly.pdbx_seq_one_letter_code
_entity_poly.pdbx_strand_id
1 'polypeptide(L)'
;MAVSGGSGMTSWPTLEPMPNKLVNYGVTENGIAIIELASNSSGAPLEGDEVGPNTYTHEMMRDIDTAVVKARFDDDVSVILFTGNGHKFFSAGASIQMLNSV
;
A
#
# COMPACT_ATOMS: atom_id res chain seq x y z
N MET A 1 -9.09 -6.60 6.18
CA MET A 1 -10.34 -6.17 6.31
C MET A 1 -10.88 -5.46 5.11
N ALA A 2 -11.53 -6.06 4.44
CA ALA A 2 -12.11 -5.51 3.32
C ALA A 2 -13.25 -4.69 3.72
N VAL A 3 -13.23 -3.56 3.31
CA VAL A 3 -14.31 -2.80 3.54
C VAL A 3 -15.16 -2.84 2.38
N SER A 4 -16.07 -3.59 2.38
CA SER A 4 -16.89 -3.63 1.29
C SER A 4 -17.77 -2.47 1.31
N GLY A 5 -17.76 -1.67 0.54
CA GLY A 5 -18.60 -0.57 0.32
C GLY A 5 -19.84 -0.37 1.16
N GLY A 6 -19.78 -0.78 2.34
CA GLY A 6 -20.91 -0.58 3.20
C GLY A 6 -21.12 0.89 3.42
N SER A 7 -22.34 1.30 3.53
CA SER A 7 -22.64 2.68 3.77
C SER A 7 -22.06 3.10 5.11
N GLY A 8 -21.58 4.27 5.20
CA GLY A 8 -20.96 4.75 6.40
C GLY A 8 -19.57 4.26 6.61
N MET A 9 -19.05 3.48 5.70
CA MET A 9 -17.69 3.03 5.82
C MET A 9 -16.74 4.15 5.49
N THR A 10 -15.59 4.08 6.11
CA THR A 10 -14.53 4.98 5.77
C THR A 10 -14.18 4.80 4.32
N SER A 11 -14.15 5.85 3.58
CA SER A 11 -13.76 5.74 2.19
C SER A 11 -12.29 5.40 2.11
N TRP A 12 -11.91 4.79 1.02
CA TRP A 12 -10.52 4.49 0.74
C TRP A 12 -9.75 5.80 0.70
N PRO A 13 -8.62 5.89 1.37
CA PRO A 13 -7.90 7.16 1.39
C PRO A 13 -7.31 7.47 0.04
N THR A 14 -7.02 8.73 -0.20
CA THR A 14 -6.28 9.12 -1.38
C THR A 14 -4.86 8.61 -1.23
N LEU A 15 -4.40 7.85 -2.21
CA LEU A 15 -3.06 7.31 -2.19
C LEU A 15 -2.14 8.18 -3.04
N GLU A 16 -0.90 8.34 -2.57
CA GLU A 16 0.09 9.09 -3.33
C GLU A 16 1.21 8.16 -3.75
N PRO A 17 1.79 8.36 -4.93
CA PRO A 17 2.82 7.46 -5.43
C PRO A 17 4.13 7.65 -4.69
N MET A 18 4.86 6.55 -4.52
CA MET A 18 6.23 6.58 -4.03
C MET A 18 7.17 6.96 -5.20
N PRO A 19 8.44 7.24 -4.91
CA PRO A 19 9.32 7.85 -5.90
C PRO A 19 9.43 7.14 -7.24
N ASN A 20 9.37 5.82 -7.28
CA ASN A 20 9.43 5.10 -8.55
C ASN A 20 8.06 4.83 -9.14
N LYS A 21 6.99 5.28 -8.47
CA LYS A 21 5.61 5.14 -8.94
C LYS A 21 5.15 3.69 -9.07
N LEU A 22 5.78 2.80 -8.34
CA LEU A 22 5.43 1.39 -8.34
C LEU A 22 4.63 0.99 -7.12
N VAL A 23 4.51 1.88 -6.16
CA VAL A 23 3.77 1.68 -4.93
C VAL A 23 3.05 2.98 -4.59
N ASN A 24 1.83 2.87 -4.16
CA ASN A 24 1.06 4.02 -3.69
C ASN A 24 0.81 3.88 -2.19
N TYR A 25 0.76 4.99 -1.49
CA TYR A 25 0.69 5.00 -0.05
C TYR A 25 -0.37 5.97 0.43
N GLY A 26 -1.12 5.58 1.45
CA GLY A 26 -2.07 6.47 2.11
C GLY A 26 -2.42 5.92 3.48
N VAL A 27 -3.04 6.76 4.29
CA VAL A 27 -3.41 6.37 5.66
C VAL A 27 -4.88 6.66 5.87
N THR A 28 -5.59 5.69 6.40
CA THR A 28 -7.00 5.88 6.74
C THR A 28 -7.12 6.66 8.05
N GLU A 29 -8.31 7.19 8.30
CA GLU A 29 -8.53 7.88 9.58
C GLU A 29 -8.45 6.95 10.78
N ASN A 30 -8.52 5.66 10.56
CA ASN A 30 -8.40 4.68 11.64
C ASN A 30 -6.96 4.24 11.89
N GLY A 31 -6.00 4.85 11.22
CA GLY A 31 -4.59 4.52 11.47
C GLY A 31 -4.08 3.33 10.70
N ILE A 32 -4.71 2.99 9.58
CA ILE A 32 -4.25 1.91 8.73
C ILE A 32 -3.50 2.51 7.56
N ALA A 33 -2.22 2.19 7.45
CA ALA A 33 -1.43 2.59 6.29
C ALA A 33 -1.68 1.60 5.16
N ILE A 34 -2.06 2.11 4.01
CA ILE A 34 -2.32 1.29 2.83
C ILE A 34 -1.09 1.38 1.93
N ILE A 35 -0.53 0.22 1.62
CA ILE A 35 0.58 0.13 0.67
C ILE A 35 0.07 -0.66 -0.52
N GLU A 36 -0.15 0.03 -1.63
CA GLU A 36 -0.71 -0.59 -2.82
C GLU A 36 0.36 -0.79 -3.87
N LEU A 37 0.55 -2.04 -4.29
CA LEU A 37 1.50 -2.35 -5.35
C LEU A 37 0.86 -2.04 -6.70
N ALA A 38 1.63 -1.44 -7.59
CA ALA A 38 1.09 -0.92 -8.82
C ALA A 38 2.09 -1.01 -9.97
N SER A 39 2.42 -2.24 -10.37
CA SER A 39 3.31 -2.42 -11.52
C SER A 39 2.71 -3.36 -12.55
N ASN A 40 3.15 -3.22 -13.79
CA ASN A 40 2.70 -4.09 -14.87
C ASN A 40 3.62 -5.32 -15.00
N SER A 41 3.39 -6.12 -16.02
CA SER A 41 4.13 -7.37 -16.18
C SER A 41 5.62 -7.18 -16.43
N SER A 42 6.03 -6.02 -16.89
CA SER A 42 7.45 -5.74 -17.09
C SER A 42 8.07 -5.05 -15.88
N GLY A 43 7.31 -4.83 -14.83
CA GLY A 43 7.82 -4.15 -13.64
C GLY A 43 7.80 -2.64 -13.75
N ALA A 44 7.10 -2.10 -14.73
CA ALA A 44 6.97 -0.66 -14.90
C ALA A 44 5.70 -0.15 -14.22
N PRO A 45 5.59 1.14 -13.96
CA PRO A 45 4.38 1.70 -13.38
C PRO A 45 3.16 1.48 -14.28
N LEU A 46 2.02 1.28 -13.64
CA LEU A 46 0.76 1.16 -14.36
C LEU A 46 0.35 2.49 -14.94
N GLU A 47 -0.35 2.46 -16.08
CA GLU A 47 -0.83 3.66 -16.73
C GLU A 47 -2.34 3.60 -16.89
N GLY A 48 -3.00 4.71 -16.65
CA GLY A 48 -4.44 4.80 -16.79
C GLY A 48 -5.17 3.79 -15.92
N ASP A 49 -6.07 3.04 -16.54
CA ASP A 49 -6.84 2.04 -15.83
C ASP A 49 -6.20 0.65 -15.86
N GLU A 50 -4.94 0.59 -16.25
CA GLU A 50 -4.24 -0.68 -16.34
C GLU A 50 -4.18 -1.38 -14.99
N VAL A 51 -4.35 -2.69 -14.99
CA VAL A 51 -4.20 -3.51 -13.79
C VAL A 51 -3.09 -4.51 -14.10
N GLY A 52 -2.13 -4.58 -13.23
CA GLY A 52 -0.98 -5.41 -13.51
C GLY A 52 -0.78 -6.51 -12.51
N PRO A 53 0.11 -7.44 -12.82
CA PRO A 53 0.44 -8.56 -11.94
C PRO A 53 1.36 -8.18 -10.79
N ASN A 54 1.84 -6.95 -10.78
CA ASN A 54 2.73 -6.46 -9.73
C ASN A 54 4.04 -7.23 -9.68
N THR A 55 4.76 -7.16 -10.78
CA THR A 55 6.07 -7.79 -10.87
C THR A 55 7.04 -7.07 -9.94
N TYR A 56 7.72 -7.85 -9.12
CA TYR A 56 8.66 -7.30 -8.15
C TYR A 56 9.99 -7.02 -8.82
N THR A 57 10.45 -5.78 -8.68
CA THR A 57 11.75 -5.35 -9.16
C THR A 57 12.48 -4.69 -8.00
N HIS A 58 13.76 -4.37 -8.20
CA HIS A 58 14.50 -3.62 -7.18
C HIS A 58 13.85 -2.26 -6.93
N GLU A 59 13.35 -1.63 -7.97
CA GLU A 59 12.68 -0.33 -7.84
C GLU A 59 11.40 -0.44 -7.02
N MET A 60 10.62 -1.50 -7.24
CA MET A 60 9.42 -1.70 -6.43
C MET A 60 9.78 -1.97 -4.98
N MET A 61 10.83 -2.75 -4.74
CA MET A 61 11.24 -3.02 -3.36
C MET A 61 11.67 -1.74 -2.66
N ARG A 62 12.32 -0.85 -3.37
CA ARG A 62 12.68 0.46 -2.80
C ARG A 62 11.45 1.28 -2.45
N ASP A 63 10.43 1.24 -3.31
CA ASP A 63 9.20 1.96 -3.04
C ASP A 63 8.47 1.36 -1.83
N ILE A 64 8.44 0.04 -1.72
CA ILE A 64 7.85 -0.62 -0.57
C ILE A 64 8.60 -0.20 0.70
N ASP A 65 9.91 -0.21 0.64
CA ASP A 65 10.73 0.17 1.78
C ASP A 65 10.46 1.61 2.20
N THR A 66 10.38 2.51 1.23
CA THR A 66 10.06 3.90 1.50
C THR A 66 8.71 4.03 2.17
N ALA A 67 7.70 3.30 1.69
CA ALA A 67 6.37 3.36 2.25
C ALA A 67 6.34 2.79 3.67
N VAL A 68 7.05 1.69 3.90
CA VAL A 68 7.11 1.08 5.23
C VAL A 68 7.77 2.02 6.22
N VAL A 69 8.87 2.64 5.83
CA VAL A 69 9.55 3.60 6.70
C VAL A 69 8.64 4.77 7.01
N LYS A 70 7.92 5.26 6.01
CA LYS A 70 6.99 6.35 6.20
C LYS A 70 5.92 5.97 7.21
N ALA A 71 5.38 4.77 7.11
CA ALA A 71 4.38 4.28 8.05
C ALA A 71 4.93 4.12 9.46
N ARG A 72 6.16 3.62 9.57
CA ARG A 72 6.77 3.40 10.89
C ARG A 72 7.00 4.68 11.65
N PHE A 73 7.22 5.78 10.97
CA PHE A 73 7.48 7.05 11.62
C PHE A 73 6.24 7.95 11.69
N ASP A 74 5.10 7.43 11.30
CA ASP A 74 3.85 8.16 11.40
C ASP A 74 3.15 7.74 12.68
N ASP A 75 3.02 8.64 13.64
CA ASP A 75 2.43 8.33 14.93
C ASP A 75 0.96 7.94 14.84
N ASP A 76 0.31 8.28 13.76
CA ASP A 76 -1.10 7.95 13.57
C ASP A 76 -1.32 6.56 13.00
N VAL A 77 -0.25 5.87 12.63
CA VAL A 77 -0.36 4.56 12.00
C VAL A 77 -0.08 3.45 13.01
N SER A 78 -0.99 2.48 13.09
CA SER A 78 -0.81 1.32 13.95
C SER A 78 -0.76 0.01 13.19
N VAL A 79 -1.23 -0.02 11.95
CA VAL A 79 -1.28 -1.23 11.13
C VAL A 79 -0.91 -0.87 9.70
N ILE A 80 -0.20 -1.78 9.04
CA ILE A 80 0.10 -1.64 7.61
C ILE A 80 -0.65 -2.73 6.85
N LEU A 81 -1.36 -2.33 5.82
CA LEU A 81 -2.08 -3.25 4.95
C LEU A 81 -1.46 -3.21 3.57
N PHE A 82 -1.07 -4.37 3.07
CA PHE A 82 -0.55 -4.50 1.71
C PHE A 82 -1.66 -4.96 0.79
N THR A 83 -1.79 -4.33 -0.35
CA THR A 83 -2.79 -4.70 -1.34
C THR A 83 -2.22 -4.52 -2.74
N GLY A 84 -2.82 -5.16 -3.70
CA GLY A 84 -2.47 -4.93 -5.10
C GLY A 84 -3.43 -3.95 -5.73
N ASN A 85 -3.01 -3.37 -6.83
CA ASN A 85 -3.89 -2.51 -7.61
C ASN A 85 -5.14 -3.28 -8.01
N GLY A 86 -6.21 -2.59 -8.27
CA GLY A 86 -7.48 -3.23 -8.62
C GLY A 86 -8.15 -3.87 -7.44
N HIS A 87 -7.80 -3.47 -6.24
CA HIS A 87 -8.42 -3.97 -5.01
C HIS A 87 -8.17 -5.44 -4.74
N LYS A 88 -7.06 -5.96 -5.19
CA LYS A 88 -6.70 -7.33 -4.88
C LYS A 88 -5.90 -7.38 -3.61
N PHE A 89 -6.43 -8.08 -2.63
CA PHE A 89 -5.69 -8.32 -1.40
C PHE A 89 -4.87 -9.57 -1.57
N PHE A 90 -3.63 -9.52 -1.17
CA PHE A 90 -2.78 -10.72 -1.24
C PHE A 90 -2.03 -10.96 0.05
N SER A 91 -2.10 -10.05 0.99
CA SER A 91 -1.38 -10.22 2.22
C SER A 91 -2.08 -9.48 3.32
N ALA A 92 -2.01 -9.98 4.48
CA ALA A 92 -2.55 -9.32 5.63
C ALA A 92 -1.65 -8.18 6.05
N GLY A 93 -2.13 -7.34 6.89
CA GLY A 93 -1.32 -6.29 7.46
C GLY A 93 -0.41 -6.80 8.56
N ALA A 94 0.49 -5.97 8.98
CA ALA A 94 1.34 -6.22 10.12
C ALA A 94 1.26 -5.03 11.06
N SER A 95 1.40 -5.29 12.35
CA SER A 95 1.38 -4.18 13.30
C SER A 95 2.71 -3.47 13.26
N ILE A 96 2.67 -2.16 13.45
CA ILE A 96 3.88 -1.37 13.52
C ILE A 96 4.77 -1.86 14.66
N GLN A 97 4.17 -2.23 15.77
CA GLN A 97 4.92 -2.72 16.90
C GLN A 97 5.72 -3.97 16.56
N MET A 98 5.10 -4.87 15.81
CA MET A 98 5.80 -6.08 15.37
C MET A 98 6.96 -5.74 14.43
N LEU A 99 6.76 -4.80 13.51
CA LEU A 99 7.81 -4.38 12.60
C LEU A 99 8.96 -3.73 13.34
N ASN A 100 8.68 -2.99 14.38
CA ASN A 100 9.72 -2.30 15.14
C ASN A 100 10.51 -3.21 16.06
N SER A 101 10.04 -4.40 16.30
CA SER A 101 10.75 -5.34 17.17
C SER A 101 11.69 -6.26 16.41
N VAL A 102 11.77 -6.09 15.12
CA VAL A 102 12.63 -6.93 14.26
C VAL A 102 14.05 -6.42 14.21
#